data_8b226251adea5b0096364565d0782f30
#
_entry.id   8b226251adea5b0096364565d0782f30
#
_cell.length_a   1.000
_cell.length_b   1.000
_cell.length_c   1.000
_cell.angle_alpha   90.00
_cell.angle_beta   90.00
_cell.angle_gamma   90.00
#
_symmetry.space_group_name_H-M   'P 1'
#
loop_
_entity.id
_entity.type
_entity.pdbx_description
1 polymer ?
#
loop_
_entity_poly.entity_id
_entity_poly.type
_entity_poly.pdbx_seq_one_letter_code
_entity_poly.pdbx_strand_id
1 'polypeptide(L)'
;MKNYIRGLQKYTPYLMPIYLPNINSFRRLFATWGTPKNTKWGVGNRSCAFRIPSVEEKNMRIENRIPGSDTNPYLVFAANLASGYLGIKNNIKPSLETKNSAFEDVDPSIPKNIDESLSMFENNEEINEIFNEKFIRSIAAVRRMEYQAYLSVISSWEREVLLLNV
;
A
#
# COMPACT_ATOMS: atom_id res chain seq x y z
N MET A 1 -4.17 13.30 -15.40
CA MET A 1 -4.10 11.86 -15.09
C MET A 1 -2.68 11.32 -14.91
N LYS A 2 -1.74 11.52 -15.84
CA LYS A 2 -0.36 10.95 -15.75
C LYS A 2 0.37 11.31 -14.45
N ASN A 3 0.40 12.59 -14.06
CA ASN A 3 1.06 13.02 -12.83
C ASN A 3 0.37 12.48 -11.57
N TYR A 4 -0.96 12.34 -11.60
CA TYR A 4 -1.71 11.69 -10.54
C TYR A 4 -1.26 10.24 -10.32
N ILE A 5 -1.13 9.46 -11.42
CA ILE A 5 -0.62 8.08 -11.36
C ILE A 5 0.79 8.05 -10.76
N ARG A 6 1.66 8.98 -11.15
CA ARG A 6 3.02 9.02 -10.58
C ARG A 6 3.02 9.36 -9.10
N GLY A 7 2.11 10.21 -8.66
CA GLY A 7 1.90 10.44 -7.24
C GLY A 7 1.53 9.15 -6.51
N LEU A 8 0.57 8.40 -7.03
CA LEU A 8 0.23 7.08 -6.48
C LEU A 8 1.45 6.15 -6.45
N GLN A 9 2.22 6.06 -7.54
CA GLN A 9 3.41 5.23 -7.60
C GLN A 9 4.46 5.61 -6.54
N LYS A 10 4.74 6.91 -6.39
CA LYS A 10 5.79 7.42 -5.49
C LYS A 10 5.38 7.26 -4.01
N TYR A 11 4.14 7.57 -3.67
CA TYR A 11 3.73 7.69 -2.27
C TYR A 11 3.05 6.47 -1.68
N THR A 12 2.62 5.51 -2.50
CA THR A 12 2.00 4.27 -2.01
C THR A 12 2.87 3.51 -1.00
N PRO A 13 4.20 3.34 -1.16
CA PRO A 13 5.01 2.66 -0.16
C PRO A 13 4.94 3.27 1.24
N TYR A 14 4.85 4.59 1.31
CA TYR A 14 4.75 5.33 2.57
C TYR A 14 3.34 5.32 3.20
N LEU A 15 2.31 4.99 2.42
CA LEU A 15 0.91 4.98 2.86
C LEU A 15 0.38 3.56 3.16
N MET A 16 1.27 2.58 3.20
CA MET A 16 0.91 1.19 3.48
C MET A 16 0.18 0.97 4.81
N PRO A 17 0.42 1.70 5.92
CA PRO A 17 -0.37 1.53 7.14
C PRO A 17 -1.86 1.88 6.98
N ILE A 18 -2.20 2.64 5.92
CA ILE A 18 -3.58 2.94 5.53
C ILE A 18 -4.13 1.86 4.59
N TYR A 19 -3.33 1.40 3.63
CA TYR A 19 -3.73 0.41 2.62
C TYR A 19 -3.68 -1.03 3.12
N LEU A 20 -2.78 -1.33 4.05
CA LEU A 20 -2.55 -2.64 4.66
C LEU A 20 -2.59 -2.50 6.18
N PRO A 21 -3.79 -2.36 6.78
CA PRO A 21 -3.91 -1.93 8.18
C PRO A 21 -3.54 -3.01 9.20
N ASN A 22 -3.45 -4.27 8.82
CA ASN A 22 -3.21 -5.37 9.76
C ASN A 22 -2.33 -6.49 9.18
N ILE A 23 -2.01 -7.48 10.01
CA ILE A 23 -1.13 -8.60 9.62
C ILE A 23 -1.68 -9.41 8.44
N ASN A 24 -2.99 -9.59 8.34
CA ASN A 24 -3.60 -10.33 7.23
C ASN A 24 -3.52 -9.57 5.91
N SER A 25 -3.51 -8.23 5.97
CA SER A 25 -3.29 -7.40 4.78
C SER A 25 -1.91 -7.67 4.17
N PHE A 26 -0.86 -7.75 5.00
CA PHE A 26 0.49 -8.11 4.55
C PHE A 26 0.58 -9.55 4.07
N ARG A 27 -0.09 -10.50 4.76
CA ARG A 27 -0.19 -11.89 4.30
C ARG A 27 -0.85 -11.96 2.92
N ARG A 28 -1.94 -11.23 2.69
CA ARG A 28 -2.60 -11.13 1.39
C ARG A 28 -1.64 -10.62 0.32
N LEU A 29 -0.86 -9.59 0.62
CA LEU A 29 0.07 -9.00 -0.34
C LEU A 29 1.15 -9.99 -0.77
N PHE A 30 1.75 -10.73 0.18
CA PHE A 30 2.91 -11.57 -0.09
C PHE A 30 2.61 -13.06 -0.29
N ALA A 31 1.51 -13.57 0.27
CA ALA A 31 1.18 -14.99 0.22
C ALA A 31 0.14 -15.36 -0.84
N THR A 32 -0.67 -14.39 -1.33
CA THR A 32 -1.72 -14.69 -2.30
C THR A 32 -1.30 -14.37 -3.74
N TRP A 33 -1.70 -15.25 -4.65
CA TRP A 33 -1.56 -15.00 -6.08
C TRP A 33 -2.57 -13.93 -6.53
N GLY A 34 -2.18 -13.10 -7.49
CA GLY A 34 -3.06 -12.10 -8.10
C GLY A 34 -3.09 -10.72 -7.41
N THR A 35 -2.40 -10.55 -6.28
CA THR A 35 -2.20 -9.23 -5.68
C THR A 35 -0.90 -8.62 -6.20
N PRO A 36 -0.93 -7.39 -6.77
CA PRO A 36 0.28 -6.73 -7.23
C PRO A 36 1.25 -6.43 -6.08
N LYS A 37 2.52 -6.78 -6.26
CA LYS A 37 3.63 -6.49 -5.32
C LYS A 37 4.53 -5.37 -5.85
N ASN A 38 3.96 -4.48 -6.65
CA ASN A 38 4.67 -3.44 -7.38
C ASN A 38 3.90 -2.12 -7.33
N THR A 39 4.53 -1.04 -7.75
CA THR A 39 3.92 0.29 -7.93
C THR A 39 3.69 0.62 -9.41
N LYS A 40 3.66 -0.37 -10.28
CA LYS A 40 3.48 -0.21 -11.73
C LYS A 40 2.05 0.16 -12.10
N TRP A 41 1.90 0.70 -13.31
CA TRP A 41 0.59 1.01 -13.89
C TRP A 41 0.46 0.47 -15.30
N GLY A 42 -0.78 0.23 -15.75
CA GLY A 42 -1.05 -0.20 -17.13
C GLY A 42 -2.53 -0.17 -17.48
N VAL A 43 -2.81 0.01 -18.78
CA VAL A 43 -4.17 -0.03 -19.30
C VAL A 43 -4.61 -1.50 -19.42
N GLY A 44 -5.79 -1.82 -18.84
CA GLY A 44 -6.33 -3.18 -18.83
C GLY A 44 -5.53 -4.18 -17.97
N ASN A 45 -4.36 -3.82 -17.47
CA ASN A 45 -3.41 -4.73 -16.84
C ASN A 45 -3.70 -4.97 -15.36
N ARG A 46 -4.17 -6.17 -15.01
CA ARG A 46 -4.50 -6.58 -13.64
C ARG A 46 -3.28 -6.97 -12.79
N SER A 47 -2.11 -7.10 -13.37
CA SER A 47 -0.88 -7.37 -12.63
C SER A 47 -0.21 -6.12 -12.06
N CYS A 48 -0.68 -4.92 -12.47
CA CYS A 48 -0.21 -3.65 -11.95
C CYS A 48 -0.99 -3.20 -10.71
N ALA A 49 -0.33 -2.48 -9.80
CA ALA A 49 -0.96 -1.84 -8.65
C ALA A 49 -2.01 -0.81 -9.09
N PHE A 50 -1.72 -0.05 -10.15
CA PHE A 50 -2.61 0.98 -10.67
C PHE A 50 -3.09 0.60 -12.07
N ARG A 51 -4.32 0.11 -12.13
CA ARG A 51 -4.93 -0.28 -13.38
C ARG A 51 -5.82 0.84 -13.92
N ILE A 52 -5.69 1.16 -15.20
CA ILE A 52 -6.66 1.96 -15.93
C ILE A 52 -7.53 0.98 -16.71
N PRO A 53 -8.82 0.81 -16.40
CA PRO A 53 -9.69 -0.05 -17.19
C PRO A 53 -9.75 0.41 -18.65
N SER A 54 -9.79 -0.56 -19.59
CA SER A 54 -10.01 -0.28 -21.02
C SER A 54 -11.50 0.01 -21.21
N VAL A 55 -11.86 1.27 -21.11
CA VAL A 55 -13.25 1.76 -21.22
C VAL A 55 -13.26 3.06 -22.03
N GLU A 56 -14.45 3.47 -22.45
CA GLU A 56 -14.65 4.78 -23.09
C GLU A 56 -14.17 5.92 -22.16
N GLU A 57 -13.75 7.02 -22.75
CA GLU A 57 -13.16 8.17 -22.04
C GLU A 57 -14.02 8.67 -20.87
N LYS A 58 -15.35 8.73 -21.06
CA LYS A 58 -16.32 9.13 -20.02
C LYS A 58 -16.32 8.24 -18.76
N ASN A 59 -15.85 7.00 -18.90
CA ASN A 59 -15.78 6.00 -17.83
C ASN A 59 -14.36 5.76 -17.34
N MET A 60 -13.40 6.57 -17.79
CA MET A 60 -12.00 6.43 -17.45
C MET A 60 -11.77 6.68 -15.95
N ARG A 61 -11.07 5.75 -15.31
CA ARG A 61 -10.72 5.82 -13.89
C ARG A 61 -9.40 5.13 -13.61
N ILE A 62 -8.87 5.34 -12.41
CA ILE A 62 -7.70 4.61 -11.89
C ILE A 62 -8.20 3.68 -10.81
N GLU A 63 -7.90 2.41 -10.92
CA GLU A 63 -8.16 1.37 -9.94
C GLU A 63 -6.86 1.13 -9.14
N ASN A 64 -6.85 1.52 -7.86
CA ASN A 64 -5.78 1.15 -6.94
C ASN A 64 -6.07 -0.25 -6.39
N ARG A 65 -5.18 -1.21 -6.65
CA ARG A 65 -5.34 -2.62 -6.33
C ARG A 65 -4.56 -3.08 -5.09
N ILE A 66 -3.88 -2.14 -4.43
CA ILE A 66 -3.14 -2.42 -3.19
C ILE A 66 -4.07 -2.56 -1.99
N PRO A 67 -5.01 -1.62 -1.73
CA PRO A 67 -5.88 -1.71 -0.56
C PRO A 67 -6.73 -2.98 -0.55
N GLY A 68 -6.90 -3.56 0.63
CA GLY A 68 -7.78 -4.70 0.85
C GLY A 68 -9.19 -4.30 1.27
N SER A 69 -10.08 -5.28 1.42
CA SER A 69 -11.44 -5.06 1.93
C SER A 69 -11.48 -4.73 3.43
N ASP A 70 -10.39 -4.91 4.13
CA ASP A 70 -10.17 -4.66 5.55
C ASP A 70 -9.72 -3.22 5.86
N THR A 71 -9.64 -2.37 4.84
CA THR A 71 -9.24 -0.97 4.97
C THR A 71 -10.41 -0.05 5.34
N ASN A 72 -10.10 1.06 6.01
CA ASN A 72 -11.05 2.14 6.18
C ASN A 72 -11.18 2.94 4.87
N PRO A 73 -12.35 2.97 4.20
CA PRO A 73 -12.51 3.60 2.90
C PRO A 73 -12.23 5.10 2.92
N TYR A 74 -12.57 5.81 3.99
CA TYR A 74 -12.29 7.25 4.10
C TYR A 74 -10.80 7.54 4.12
N LEU A 75 -10.01 6.72 4.84
CA LEU A 75 -8.56 6.86 4.87
C LEU A 75 -7.94 6.49 3.52
N VAL A 76 -8.44 5.46 2.86
CA VAL A 76 -7.99 5.07 1.51
C VAL A 76 -8.25 6.18 0.49
N PHE A 77 -9.43 6.80 0.51
CA PHE A 77 -9.73 7.93 -0.37
C PHE A 77 -8.81 9.11 -0.08
N ALA A 78 -8.62 9.47 1.19
CA ALA A 78 -7.71 10.55 1.59
C ALA A 78 -6.27 10.28 1.10
N ALA A 79 -5.76 9.06 1.29
CA ALA A 79 -4.44 8.65 0.86
C ALA A 79 -4.26 8.71 -0.67
N ASN A 80 -5.25 8.22 -1.43
CA ASN A 80 -5.23 8.32 -2.90
C ASN A 80 -5.26 9.76 -3.39
N LEU A 81 -6.11 10.61 -2.81
CA LEU A 81 -6.21 12.01 -3.19
C LEU A 81 -4.93 12.77 -2.85
N ALA A 82 -4.37 12.57 -1.66
CA ALA A 82 -3.11 13.17 -1.23
C ALA A 82 -1.95 12.78 -2.15
N SER A 83 -1.81 11.49 -2.45
CA SER A 83 -0.78 10.99 -3.36
C SER A 83 -0.90 11.60 -4.76
N GLY A 84 -2.12 11.59 -5.30
CA GLY A 84 -2.39 12.16 -6.62
C GLY A 84 -2.15 13.68 -6.67
N TYR A 85 -2.55 14.40 -5.62
CA TYR A 85 -2.30 15.83 -5.48
C TYR A 85 -0.79 16.16 -5.47
N LEU A 86 -0.01 15.43 -4.66
CA LEU A 86 1.45 15.60 -4.63
C LEU A 86 2.09 15.31 -6.00
N GLY A 87 1.61 14.29 -6.70
CA GLY A 87 2.07 13.98 -8.04
C GLY A 87 1.82 15.12 -9.04
N ILE A 88 0.68 15.79 -8.94
CA ILE A 88 0.32 16.95 -9.76
C ILE A 88 1.11 18.18 -9.33
N LYS A 89 1.11 18.52 -8.02
CA LYS A 89 1.83 19.66 -7.44
C LYS A 89 3.30 19.66 -7.83
N ASN A 90 3.94 18.49 -7.73
CA ASN A 90 5.37 18.32 -7.99
C ASN A 90 5.67 18.01 -9.48
N ASN A 91 4.67 18.03 -10.35
CA ASN A 91 4.79 17.76 -11.79
C ASN A 91 5.58 16.48 -12.13
N ILE A 92 5.38 15.42 -11.35
CA ILE A 92 6.16 14.19 -11.48
C ILE A 92 5.60 13.35 -12.65
N LYS A 93 6.47 12.93 -13.57
CA LYS A 93 6.07 12.06 -14.69
C LYS A 93 6.01 10.59 -14.24
N PRO A 94 5.00 9.81 -14.68
CA PRO A 94 4.91 8.39 -14.37
C PRO A 94 6.04 7.58 -15.03
N SER A 95 6.27 6.37 -14.52
CA SER A 95 7.05 5.37 -15.25
C SER A 95 6.41 5.03 -16.60
N LEU A 96 7.10 4.30 -17.43
CA LEU A 96 6.52 3.74 -18.65
C LEU A 96 5.35 2.81 -18.32
N GLU A 97 4.38 2.74 -19.19
CA GLU A 97 3.25 1.81 -19.08
C GLU A 97 3.73 0.36 -19.12
N THR A 98 3.22 -0.45 -18.21
CA THR A 98 3.50 -1.89 -18.16
C THR A 98 2.48 -2.65 -18.99
N LYS A 99 2.94 -3.23 -20.10
CA LYS A 99 2.09 -3.98 -21.06
C LYS A 99 2.05 -5.47 -20.77
N ASN A 100 3.15 -6.02 -20.27
CA ASN A 100 3.28 -7.44 -19.94
C ASN A 100 2.82 -7.75 -18.50
N SER A 101 2.76 -9.03 -18.14
CA SER A 101 2.49 -9.44 -16.78
C SER A 101 3.58 -8.93 -15.83
N ALA A 102 3.17 -8.36 -14.71
CA ALA A 102 4.03 -7.85 -13.64
C ALA A 102 3.73 -8.53 -12.28
N PHE A 103 3.10 -9.71 -12.28
CA PHE A 103 2.80 -10.42 -11.03
C PHE A 103 4.04 -10.88 -10.28
N GLU A 104 5.10 -11.21 -11.01
CA GLU A 104 6.38 -11.62 -10.43
C GLU A 104 7.29 -10.42 -10.09
N ASP A 105 6.91 -9.23 -10.50
CA ASP A 105 7.68 -8.03 -10.23
C ASP A 105 7.43 -7.57 -8.79
N VAL A 106 8.44 -7.67 -7.95
CA VAL A 106 8.42 -7.19 -6.57
C VAL A 106 9.14 -5.84 -6.51
N ASP A 107 8.42 -4.80 -6.13
CA ASP A 107 9.02 -3.48 -5.92
C ASP A 107 9.69 -3.45 -4.54
N PRO A 108 11.02 -3.25 -4.47
CA PRO A 108 11.75 -3.25 -3.21
C PRO A 108 11.38 -2.10 -2.27
N SER A 109 10.71 -1.06 -2.78
CA SER A 109 10.21 0.05 -1.96
C SER A 109 8.95 -0.29 -1.16
N ILE A 110 8.27 -1.39 -1.49
CA ILE A 110 7.08 -1.83 -0.74
C ILE A 110 7.53 -2.49 0.57
N PRO A 111 7.10 -1.99 1.75
CA PRO A 111 7.47 -2.56 3.04
C PRO A 111 6.95 -3.98 3.17
N LYS A 112 7.76 -4.85 3.79
CA LYS A 112 7.48 -6.28 3.93
C LYS A 112 6.65 -6.64 5.15
N ASN A 113 6.59 -5.74 6.12
CA ASN A 113 5.91 -5.94 7.40
C ASN A 113 5.38 -4.62 7.97
N ILE A 114 4.65 -4.72 9.07
CA ILE A 114 4.00 -3.58 9.72
C ILE A 114 5.03 -2.59 10.27
N ASP A 115 6.11 -3.05 10.91
CA ASP A 115 7.11 -2.17 11.53
C ASP A 115 7.84 -1.33 10.48
N GLU A 116 8.29 -1.95 9.39
CA GLU A 116 8.87 -1.24 8.25
C GLU A 116 7.90 -0.23 7.65
N SER A 117 6.66 -0.64 7.46
CA SER A 117 5.59 0.21 6.94
C SER A 117 5.33 1.44 7.83
N LEU A 118 5.27 1.26 9.15
CA LEU A 118 5.08 2.34 10.11
C LEU A 118 6.28 3.29 10.13
N SER A 119 7.50 2.75 10.11
CA SER A 119 8.72 3.55 10.04
C SER A 119 8.74 4.44 8.79
N MET A 120 8.40 3.89 7.63
CA MET A 120 8.33 4.66 6.38
C MET A 120 7.25 5.74 6.41
N PHE A 121 6.10 5.45 7.00
CA PHE A 121 4.98 6.38 7.12
C PHE A 121 5.29 7.58 8.02
N GLU A 122 5.93 7.33 9.17
CA GLU A 122 6.27 8.36 10.15
C GLU A 122 7.42 9.28 9.69
N ASN A 123 8.35 8.77 8.86
CA ASN A 123 9.55 9.49 8.47
C ASN A 123 9.47 10.16 7.08
N ASN A 124 8.32 10.18 6.42
CA ASN A 124 8.18 10.84 5.13
C ASN A 124 7.66 12.27 5.29
N GLU A 125 8.53 13.26 5.01
CA GLU A 125 8.22 14.69 5.17
C GLU A 125 7.04 15.15 4.30
N GLU A 126 6.97 14.74 3.02
CA GLU A 126 5.91 15.14 2.10
C GLU A 126 4.54 14.60 2.53
N ILE A 127 4.49 13.41 3.12
CA ILE A 127 3.27 12.81 3.71
C ILE A 127 2.90 13.55 5.00
N ASN A 128 3.88 13.89 5.83
CA ASN A 128 3.68 14.64 7.08
C ASN A 128 3.12 16.03 6.82
N GLU A 129 3.55 16.74 5.78
CA GLU A 129 2.99 18.02 5.38
C GLU A 129 1.48 17.95 5.06
N ILE A 130 1.05 16.87 4.36
CA ILE A 130 -0.35 16.73 3.94
C ILE A 130 -1.26 16.28 5.07
N PHE A 131 -0.82 15.27 5.84
CA PHE A 131 -1.68 14.65 6.85
C PHE A 131 -1.49 15.23 8.25
N ASN A 132 -0.51 16.08 8.46
CA ASN A 132 0.03 16.58 9.71
C ASN A 132 0.53 15.50 10.69
N GLU A 133 1.44 15.90 11.55
CA GLU A 133 2.11 15.00 12.50
C GLU A 133 1.15 14.29 13.45
N LYS A 134 0.12 14.99 13.94
CA LYS A 134 -0.86 14.41 14.88
C LYS A 134 -1.62 13.25 14.25
N PHE A 135 -2.04 13.40 13.00
CA PHE A 135 -2.74 12.32 12.28
C PHE A 135 -1.82 11.11 12.07
N ILE A 136 -0.59 11.35 11.59
CA ILE A 136 0.41 10.29 11.36
C ILE A 136 0.67 9.51 12.65
N ARG A 137 0.97 10.20 13.76
CA ARG A 137 1.21 9.59 15.06
C ARG A 137 0.00 8.81 15.57
N SER A 138 -1.22 9.31 15.37
CA SER A 138 -2.43 8.64 15.82
C SER A 138 -2.64 7.31 15.07
N ILE A 139 -2.50 7.30 13.74
CA ILE A 139 -2.58 6.07 12.94
C ILE A 139 -1.48 5.09 13.35
N ALA A 140 -0.23 5.56 13.45
CA ALA A 140 0.89 4.71 13.81
C ALA A 140 0.74 4.10 15.20
N ALA A 141 0.28 4.87 16.19
CA ALA A 141 0.04 4.38 17.56
C ALA A 141 -1.01 3.25 17.59
N VAL A 142 -2.13 3.43 16.91
CA VAL A 142 -3.19 2.40 16.84
C VAL A 142 -2.65 1.13 16.17
N ARG A 143 -1.98 1.25 15.01
CA ARG A 143 -1.43 0.08 14.30
C ARG A 143 -0.35 -0.64 15.10
N ARG A 144 0.49 0.11 15.79
CA ARG A 144 1.53 -0.47 16.65
C ARG A 144 0.93 -1.22 17.83
N MET A 145 -0.10 -0.66 18.47
CA MET A 145 -0.82 -1.33 19.56
C MET A 145 -1.48 -2.64 19.09
N GLU A 146 -2.19 -2.62 17.96
CA GLU A 146 -2.83 -3.81 17.37
C GLU A 146 -1.78 -4.88 17.02
N TYR A 147 -0.64 -4.47 16.48
CA TYR A 147 0.45 -5.40 16.12
C TYR A 147 1.13 -6.00 17.36
N GLN A 148 1.37 -5.21 18.39
CA GLN A 148 1.90 -5.71 19.66
C GLN A 148 0.94 -6.70 20.35
N ALA A 149 -0.36 -6.43 20.31
CA ALA A 149 -1.37 -7.36 20.81
C ALA A 149 -1.33 -8.70 20.03
N TYR A 150 -1.18 -8.64 18.70
CA TYR A 150 -0.99 -9.86 17.88
C TYR A 150 0.28 -10.64 18.27
N LEU A 151 1.42 -9.95 18.43
CA LEU A 151 2.69 -10.59 18.79
C LEU A 151 2.69 -11.22 20.20
N SER A 152 1.80 -10.78 21.08
CA SER A 152 1.67 -11.35 22.43
C SER A 152 0.92 -12.70 22.45
N VAL A 153 0.28 -13.08 21.33
CA VAL A 153 -0.49 -14.33 21.24
C VAL A 153 0.38 -15.46 20.71
N ILE A 154 0.55 -16.52 21.52
CA ILE A 154 1.21 -17.74 21.07
C ILE A 154 0.29 -18.48 20.09
N SER A 155 0.71 -18.61 18.85
CA SER A 155 -0.06 -19.25 17.78
C SER A 155 -0.10 -20.78 17.91
N SER A 156 -1.08 -21.42 17.27
CA SER A 156 -1.12 -22.89 17.17
C SER A 156 0.13 -23.46 16.50
N TRP A 157 0.63 -22.78 15.48
CA TRP A 157 1.85 -23.18 14.78
C TRP A 157 3.09 -23.17 15.70
N GLU A 158 3.23 -22.14 16.53
CA GLU A 158 4.34 -22.09 17.50
C GLU A 158 4.25 -23.24 18.51
N ARG A 159 3.04 -23.58 18.98
CA ARG A 159 2.81 -24.72 19.87
C ARG A 159 3.15 -26.06 19.20
N GLU A 160 2.73 -26.25 17.95
CA GLU A 160 2.93 -27.51 17.23
C GLU A 160 4.39 -27.72 16.79
N VAL A 161 5.07 -26.65 16.37
CA VAL A 161 6.38 -26.75 15.75
C VAL A 161 7.52 -26.44 16.73
N LEU A 162 7.34 -25.46 17.62
CA LEU A 162 8.43 -24.99 18.49
C LEU A 162 8.42 -25.60 19.87
N LEU A 163 7.27 -26.05 20.40
CA LEU A 163 7.19 -26.55 21.79
C LEU A 163 8.12 -27.74 22.08
N LEU A 164 8.38 -28.56 21.07
CA LEU A 164 9.28 -29.74 21.21
C LEU A 164 10.75 -29.41 20.97
N ASN A 165 11.08 -28.15 20.65
CA ASN A 165 12.45 -27.71 20.35
C ASN A 165 13.04 -26.80 21.44
N VAL A 166 12.42 -26.81 22.63
CA VAL A 166 12.85 -26.02 23.79
C VAL A 166 13.52 -26.93 24.81
#